data_1ca34c13261f75c628a22c07a757a851
#
_entry.id   1ca34c13261f75c628a22c07a757a851
#
_cell.length_a   1.000
_cell.length_b   1.000
_cell.length_c   1.000
_cell.angle_alpha   90.00
_cell.angle_beta   90.00
_cell.angle_gamma   90.00
#
_symmetry.space_group_name_H-M   'P 1'
#
loop_
_entity.id
_entity.type
_entity.pdbx_description
1 polymer ?
#
loop_
_entity_poly.entity_id
_entity_poly.type
_entity_poly.pdbx_seq_one_letter_code
_entity_poly.pdbx_strand_id
1 'polypeptide(L)'
;VEGGMAKLERIAKDGSSREDVADLFASDDGTVSLVFHDDCVYAYDRIGHMGAVESKDTDKVVIVKAELANGKTSEVFSYEGANNAINEARSFGDKLFFLINHNSIDKETLTADVNYKLYCYDYATGSAELVSDKNISDYYVDTDNGILYYFVIDKGLYSRKLNENDGKLLYKADDSIVMAALSYDGKYIYMCNGGAGSATQITNFIDEKIF
;
A
#
# COMPACT_ATOMS: atom_id res chain seq x y z
N VAL A 1 0.82 -14.99 -21.39
CA VAL A 1 0.66 -13.67 -22.04
C VAL A 1 1.94 -12.93 -21.71
N GLU A 2 2.72 -12.53 -22.74
CA GLU A 2 3.87 -11.64 -22.52
C GLU A 2 3.30 -10.31 -22.06
N GLY A 3 3.60 -9.90 -20.82
CA GLY A 3 3.18 -8.64 -20.24
C GLY A 3 3.71 -7.47 -21.08
N GLY A 4 2.90 -6.42 -21.22
CA GLY A 4 3.32 -5.19 -21.88
C GLY A 4 4.30 -4.40 -21.02
N MET A 5 5.20 -3.62 -21.65
CA MET A 5 6.01 -2.66 -20.92
C MET A 5 5.12 -1.51 -20.38
N ALA A 6 5.05 -1.37 -19.09
CA ALA A 6 4.41 -0.23 -18.45
C ALA A 6 5.25 1.03 -18.70
N LYS A 7 4.61 2.12 -19.13
CA LYS A 7 5.26 3.39 -19.44
C LYS A 7 4.68 4.51 -18.61
N LEU A 8 5.55 5.40 -18.14
CA LEU A 8 5.16 6.66 -17.57
C LEU A 8 5.06 7.71 -18.67
N GLU A 9 3.89 8.31 -18.82
CA GLU A 9 3.63 9.39 -19.75
C GLU A 9 3.16 10.63 -19.03
N ARG A 10 3.43 11.81 -19.57
CA ARG A 10 2.82 13.05 -19.09
C ARG A 10 2.02 13.73 -20.22
N ILE A 11 0.91 14.31 -19.82
CA ILE A 11 0.00 15.01 -20.69
C ILE A 11 -0.20 16.41 -20.14
N ALA A 12 -0.08 17.44 -20.99
CA ALA A 12 -0.42 18.79 -20.59
C ALA A 12 -1.90 18.88 -20.18
N LYS A 13 -2.21 19.69 -19.14
CA LYS A 13 -3.59 19.80 -18.61
C LYS A 13 -4.61 20.24 -19.65
N ASP A 14 -4.17 21.01 -20.66
CA ASP A 14 -4.99 21.47 -21.80
C ASP A 14 -5.05 20.47 -22.96
N GLY A 15 -4.39 19.31 -22.83
CA GLY A 15 -4.31 18.27 -23.84
C GLY A 15 -3.40 18.60 -25.03
N SER A 16 -2.66 19.71 -25.00
CA SER A 16 -1.85 20.18 -26.13
C SER A 16 -0.63 19.34 -26.45
N SER A 17 -0.15 18.57 -25.48
CA SER A 17 1.03 17.70 -25.63
C SER A 17 0.91 16.42 -24.82
N ARG A 18 1.52 15.35 -25.36
CA ARG A 18 1.73 14.07 -24.69
C ARG A 18 3.15 13.62 -24.99
N GLU A 19 3.86 13.13 -23.99
CA GLU A 19 5.22 12.62 -24.16
C GLU A 19 5.49 11.43 -23.24
N ASP A 20 6.30 10.49 -23.73
CA ASP A 20 6.83 9.40 -22.93
C ASP A 20 7.89 9.96 -21.99
N VAL A 21 7.79 9.64 -20.69
CA VAL A 21 8.76 10.06 -19.65
C VAL A 21 9.75 8.92 -19.39
N ALA A 22 9.25 7.71 -19.17
CA ALA A 22 10.10 6.56 -18.81
C ALA A 22 9.43 5.22 -19.14
N ASP A 23 10.24 4.22 -19.45
CA ASP A 23 9.86 2.82 -19.38
C ASP A 23 10.04 2.32 -17.94
N LEU A 24 9.02 1.71 -17.34
CA LEU A 24 9.02 1.31 -15.92
C LEU A 24 9.43 -0.16 -15.75
N PHE A 25 8.52 -1.07 -16.01
CA PHE A 25 8.71 -2.52 -15.88
C PHE A 25 7.68 -3.28 -16.73
N ALA A 26 7.91 -4.58 -16.96
CA ALA A 26 6.90 -5.43 -17.56
C ALA A 26 5.77 -5.66 -16.54
N SER A 27 4.54 -5.29 -16.90
CA SER A 27 3.34 -5.49 -16.09
C SER A 27 2.42 -6.49 -16.78
N ASP A 28 1.94 -7.48 -16.03
CA ASP A 28 1.10 -8.55 -16.59
C ASP A 28 -0.39 -8.18 -16.61
N ASP A 29 -0.84 -7.30 -15.72
CA ASP A 29 -2.25 -6.90 -15.60
C ASP A 29 -2.53 -5.44 -15.98
N GLY A 30 -1.49 -4.63 -16.13
CA GLY A 30 -1.61 -3.22 -16.52
C GLY A 30 -2.18 -2.30 -15.46
N THR A 31 -2.22 -2.71 -14.20
CA THR A 31 -2.78 -1.93 -13.07
C THR A 31 -1.70 -1.22 -12.26
N VAL A 32 -0.75 -0.61 -12.93
CA VAL A 32 0.33 0.13 -12.28
C VAL A 32 -0.21 1.29 -11.44
N SER A 33 0.17 1.33 -10.19
CA SER A 33 -0.15 2.42 -9.27
C SER A 33 1.03 3.36 -9.09
N LEU A 34 0.75 4.65 -8.82
CA LEU A 34 1.75 5.71 -8.77
C LEU A 34 1.68 6.48 -7.45
N VAL A 35 2.85 6.78 -6.88
CA VAL A 35 3.01 7.73 -5.77
C VAL A 35 4.04 8.78 -6.18
N PHE A 36 3.74 10.05 -5.92
CA PHE A 36 4.64 11.16 -6.21
C PHE A 36 5.38 11.60 -4.95
N HIS A 37 6.67 11.86 -5.12
CA HIS A 37 7.49 12.50 -4.10
C HIS A 37 8.59 13.32 -4.78
N ASP A 38 8.64 14.62 -4.48
CA ASP A 38 9.49 15.59 -5.15
C ASP A 38 9.37 15.50 -6.69
N ASP A 39 10.50 15.51 -7.41
CA ASP A 39 10.56 15.39 -8.87
C ASP A 39 10.63 13.91 -9.35
N CYS A 40 10.07 12.98 -8.56
CA CYS A 40 10.08 11.57 -8.85
C CYS A 40 8.68 10.95 -8.78
N VAL A 41 8.50 9.90 -9.54
CA VAL A 41 7.35 8.99 -9.46
C VAL A 41 7.85 7.63 -8.97
N TYR A 42 7.13 7.06 -8.02
CA TYR A 42 7.32 5.69 -7.54
C TYR A 42 6.17 4.85 -8.06
N ALA A 43 6.45 4.08 -9.09
CA ALA A 43 5.48 3.17 -9.71
C ALA A 43 5.61 1.80 -9.06
N TYR A 44 4.49 1.18 -8.74
CA TYR A 44 4.51 -0.15 -8.14
C TYR A 44 3.46 -1.07 -8.75
N ASP A 45 3.82 -2.33 -8.84
CA ASP A 45 2.95 -3.40 -9.32
C ASP A 45 3.60 -4.76 -9.00
N ARG A 46 2.93 -5.80 -9.44
CA ARG A 46 3.42 -7.16 -9.48
C ARG A 46 3.99 -7.50 -10.85
N ILE A 47 5.09 -8.24 -10.85
CA ILE A 47 5.71 -8.84 -12.04
C ILE A 47 5.63 -10.35 -11.90
N GLY A 48 5.00 -11.04 -12.84
CA GLY A 48 4.89 -12.49 -12.87
C GLY A 48 3.51 -12.98 -13.29
N HIS A 49 3.12 -14.15 -12.80
CA HIS A 49 1.89 -14.81 -13.23
C HIS A 49 0.69 -14.34 -12.42
N MET A 50 -0.40 -14.06 -13.11
CA MET A 50 -1.68 -13.75 -12.48
C MET A 50 -2.45 -15.02 -12.15
N GLY A 51 -3.17 -14.96 -11.00
CA GLY A 51 -4.06 -16.02 -10.56
C GLY A 51 -3.42 -16.98 -9.56
N ALA A 52 -4.26 -17.46 -8.64
CA ALA A 52 -3.88 -18.26 -7.50
C ALA A 52 -3.12 -19.55 -7.85
N VAL A 53 -3.47 -20.15 -9.00
CA VAL A 53 -2.91 -21.43 -9.44
C VAL A 53 -1.64 -21.27 -10.27
N GLU A 54 -1.52 -20.15 -11.00
CA GLU A 54 -0.43 -19.88 -11.93
C GLU A 54 0.74 -19.17 -11.28
N SER A 55 0.53 -18.55 -10.13
CA SER A 55 1.54 -17.80 -9.40
C SER A 55 2.70 -18.70 -8.95
N LYS A 56 3.92 -18.16 -9.04
CA LYS A 56 5.17 -18.86 -8.74
C LYS A 56 5.96 -18.12 -7.66
N ASP A 57 6.80 -18.84 -6.95
CA ASP A 57 7.67 -18.26 -5.92
C ASP A 57 8.70 -17.25 -6.50
N THR A 58 8.92 -17.28 -7.83
CA THR A 58 9.75 -16.33 -8.55
C THR A 58 9.04 -15.06 -9.00
N ASP A 59 7.71 -15.01 -8.83
CA ASP A 59 6.95 -13.79 -9.06
C ASP A 59 7.33 -12.77 -7.99
N LYS A 60 7.29 -11.49 -8.32
CA LYS A 60 7.68 -10.44 -7.37
C LYS A 60 6.78 -9.22 -7.46
N VAL A 61 6.68 -8.51 -6.37
CA VAL A 61 6.21 -7.13 -6.34
C VAL A 61 7.39 -6.19 -6.41
N VAL A 62 7.24 -5.06 -7.08
CA VAL A 62 8.32 -4.09 -7.27
C VAL A 62 7.83 -2.67 -7.01
N ILE A 63 8.76 -1.82 -6.58
CA ILE A 63 8.62 -0.36 -6.63
C ILE A 63 9.77 0.17 -7.47
N VAL A 64 9.45 0.88 -8.55
CA VAL A 64 10.40 1.51 -9.45
C VAL A 64 10.28 3.02 -9.33
N LYS A 65 11.40 3.67 -9.01
CA LYS A 65 11.54 5.12 -9.04
C LYS A 65 11.81 5.57 -10.48
N ALA A 66 11.08 6.58 -10.95
CA ALA A 66 11.36 7.28 -12.20
C ALA A 66 11.60 8.76 -11.91
N GLU A 67 12.74 9.29 -12.39
CA GLU A 67 13.09 10.72 -12.29
C GLU A 67 12.40 11.48 -13.44
N LEU A 68 11.53 12.43 -13.10
CA LEU A 68 10.72 13.16 -14.10
C LEU A 68 11.55 14.05 -15.04
N ALA A 69 12.74 14.47 -14.61
CA ALA A 69 13.60 15.35 -15.37
C ALA A 69 14.30 14.67 -16.57
N ASN A 70 14.62 13.38 -16.46
CA ASN A 70 15.47 12.68 -17.42
C ASN A 70 14.96 11.28 -17.80
N GLY A 71 13.87 10.82 -17.18
CA GLY A 71 13.28 9.50 -17.42
C GLY A 71 14.10 8.32 -16.89
N LYS A 72 15.13 8.60 -16.06
CA LYS A 72 15.95 7.52 -15.49
C LYS A 72 15.12 6.72 -14.49
N THR A 73 15.14 5.39 -14.62
CA THR A 73 14.45 4.47 -13.72
C THR A 73 15.42 3.65 -12.89
N SER A 74 14.96 3.25 -11.71
CA SER A 74 15.66 2.31 -10.83
C SER A 74 14.68 1.53 -9.98
N GLU A 75 14.87 0.22 -9.86
CA GLU A 75 14.15 -0.59 -8.87
C GLU A 75 14.66 -0.20 -7.47
N VAL A 76 13.77 0.25 -6.60
CA VAL A 76 14.10 0.70 -5.24
C VAL A 76 13.62 -0.29 -4.18
N PHE A 77 12.70 -1.15 -4.55
CA PHE A 77 12.24 -2.25 -3.71
C PHE A 77 11.75 -3.40 -4.56
N SER A 78 12.02 -4.64 -4.11
CA SER A 78 11.35 -5.83 -4.62
C SER A 78 11.19 -6.88 -3.53
N TYR A 79 10.13 -7.69 -3.66
CA TYR A 79 9.85 -8.80 -2.77
C TYR A 79 9.32 -9.98 -3.58
N GLU A 80 10.05 -11.11 -3.55
CA GLU A 80 9.69 -12.33 -4.28
C GLU A 80 8.70 -13.17 -3.49
N GLY A 81 7.83 -13.86 -4.19
CA GLY A 81 6.87 -14.82 -3.63
C GLY A 81 5.58 -14.90 -4.43
N ALA A 82 5.01 -16.09 -4.45
CA ALA A 82 3.73 -16.34 -5.09
C ALA A 82 2.61 -15.51 -4.44
N ASN A 83 1.69 -15.03 -5.27
CA ASN A 83 0.48 -14.32 -4.85
C ASN A 83 0.66 -13.05 -4.01
N ASN A 84 1.87 -12.48 -3.98
CA ASN A 84 2.09 -11.22 -3.30
C ASN A 84 1.56 -10.04 -4.13
N ALA A 85 1.09 -8.99 -3.46
CA ALA A 85 0.69 -7.74 -4.08
C ALA A 85 1.05 -6.57 -3.17
N ILE A 86 1.42 -5.42 -3.74
CA ILE A 86 1.54 -4.17 -2.98
C ILE A 86 0.16 -3.49 -2.98
N ASN A 87 -0.33 -3.22 -1.78
CA ASN A 87 -1.55 -2.48 -1.56
C ASN A 87 -1.23 -1.19 -0.79
N GLU A 88 -2.05 -0.18 -1.01
CA GLU A 88 -2.07 1.02 -0.16
C GLU A 88 -0.69 1.67 0.05
N ALA A 89 0.03 1.98 -1.03
CA ALA A 89 1.25 2.76 -0.93
C ALA A 89 0.93 4.26 -0.80
N ARG A 90 1.47 4.90 0.25
CA ARG A 90 1.22 6.31 0.57
C ARG A 90 2.51 7.00 1.01
N SER A 91 2.74 8.22 0.50
CA SER A 91 3.87 9.06 0.91
C SER A 91 3.50 9.89 2.14
N PHE A 92 4.36 9.87 3.16
CA PHE A 92 4.24 10.68 4.36
C PHE A 92 5.60 11.31 4.68
N GLY A 93 5.74 12.61 4.43
CA GLY A 93 7.02 13.30 4.56
C GLY A 93 8.12 12.63 3.71
N ASP A 94 9.21 12.25 4.33
CA ASP A 94 10.38 11.65 3.69
C ASP A 94 10.27 10.12 3.51
N LYS A 95 9.08 9.55 3.67
CA LYS A 95 8.88 8.11 3.68
C LYS A 95 7.70 7.65 2.83
N LEU A 96 7.88 6.52 2.16
CA LEU A 96 6.82 5.78 1.48
C LEU A 96 6.44 4.57 2.32
N PHE A 97 5.24 4.55 2.84
CA PHE A 97 4.69 3.39 3.52
C PHE A 97 3.82 2.58 2.55
N PHE A 98 3.86 1.26 2.67
CA PHE A 98 3.07 0.39 1.81
C PHE A 98 2.79 -0.96 2.48
N LEU A 99 1.65 -1.53 2.14
CA LEU A 99 1.27 -2.87 2.56
C LEU A 99 1.66 -3.88 1.50
N ILE A 100 2.32 -4.95 1.89
CA ILE A 100 2.46 -6.14 1.06
C ILE A 100 1.47 -7.19 1.55
N ASN A 101 0.64 -7.63 0.64
CA ASN A 101 -0.23 -8.76 0.83
C ASN A 101 0.56 -10.06 0.59
N HIS A 102 0.82 -10.78 1.66
CA HIS A 102 1.45 -12.10 1.63
C HIS A 102 0.36 -13.18 1.62
N ASN A 103 -0.10 -13.54 0.44
CA ASN A 103 -1.14 -14.55 0.29
C ASN A 103 -0.56 -15.95 0.26
N SER A 104 -1.06 -16.80 1.13
CA SER A 104 -0.92 -18.25 1.01
C SER A 104 -2.24 -18.81 0.50
N ILE A 105 -2.19 -19.55 -0.61
CA ILE A 105 -3.37 -20.12 -1.24
C ILE A 105 -3.28 -21.64 -1.18
N ASP A 106 -4.25 -22.25 -0.53
CA ASP A 106 -4.45 -23.69 -0.63
C ASP A 106 -5.02 -24.02 -2.02
N LYS A 107 -4.21 -24.71 -2.84
CA LYS A 107 -4.56 -25.03 -4.24
C LYS A 107 -5.67 -26.08 -4.38
N GLU A 108 -5.95 -26.86 -3.33
CA GLU A 108 -7.00 -27.87 -3.34
C GLU A 108 -8.37 -27.25 -3.01
N THR A 109 -8.41 -26.41 -1.98
CA THR A 109 -9.63 -25.77 -1.50
C THR A 109 -9.88 -24.39 -2.10
N LEU A 110 -8.87 -23.79 -2.75
CA LEU A 110 -8.84 -22.41 -3.24
C LEU A 110 -9.13 -21.39 -2.15
N THR A 111 -8.81 -21.74 -0.90
CA THR A 111 -8.91 -20.81 0.22
C THR A 111 -7.63 -20.00 0.35
N ALA A 112 -7.76 -18.70 0.57
CA ALA A 112 -6.64 -17.79 0.76
C ALA A 112 -6.49 -17.44 2.25
N ASP A 113 -5.27 -17.60 2.78
CA ASP A 113 -4.88 -16.96 4.03
C ASP A 113 -4.15 -15.65 3.65
N VAL A 114 -4.75 -14.54 4.06
CA VAL A 114 -4.29 -13.20 3.69
C VAL A 114 -3.58 -12.58 4.87
N ASN A 115 -2.34 -12.16 4.67
CA ASN A 115 -1.53 -11.52 5.70
C ASN A 115 -0.87 -10.26 5.14
N TYR A 116 -1.34 -9.10 5.57
CA TYR A 116 -0.80 -7.81 5.18
C TYR A 116 0.28 -7.35 6.13
N LYS A 117 1.48 -7.11 5.63
CA LYS A 117 2.60 -6.57 6.40
C LYS A 117 2.92 -5.15 5.96
N LEU A 118 3.22 -4.29 6.92
CA LEU A 118 3.55 -2.89 6.66
C LEU A 118 5.05 -2.72 6.49
N TYR A 119 5.43 -2.11 5.38
CA TYR A 119 6.80 -1.73 5.03
C TYR A 119 6.94 -0.21 4.93
N CYS A 120 8.17 0.26 5.02
CA CYS A 120 8.53 1.65 4.83
C CYS A 120 9.79 1.73 3.96
N TYR A 121 9.76 2.59 2.94
CA TYR A 121 10.93 2.99 2.18
C TYR A 121 11.27 4.43 2.52
N ASP A 122 12.51 4.68 2.90
CA ASP A 122 13.03 6.01 3.24
C ASP A 122 13.65 6.63 1.99
N TYR A 123 13.11 7.76 1.54
CA TYR A 123 13.55 8.43 0.32
C TYR A 123 14.98 8.97 0.41
N ALA A 124 15.41 9.38 1.61
CA ALA A 124 16.73 9.97 1.81
C ALA A 124 17.84 8.93 1.83
N THR A 125 17.59 7.78 2.46
CA THR A 125 18.59 6.71 2.58
C THR A 125 18.51 5.69 1.44
N GLY A 126 17.38 5.62 0.73
CA GLY A 126 17.12 4.61 -0.30
C GLY A 126 16.96 3.20 0.26
N SER A 127 16.60 3.05 1.54
CA SER A 127 16.45 1.75 2.20
C SER A 127 14.99 1.45 2.51
N ALA A 128 14.61 0.18 2.44
CA ALA A 128 13.30 -0.29 2.85
C ALA A 128 13.42 -1.24 4.05
N GLU A 129 12.44 -1.15 4.95
CA GLU A 129 12.37 -1.98 6.15
C GLU A 129 10.95 -2.48 6.43
N LEU A 130 10.85 -3.63 7.10
CA LEU A 130 9.60 -4.12 7.65
C LEU A 130 9.26 -3.31 8.90
N VAL A 131 8.14 -2.57 8.85
CA VAL A 131 7.65 -1.75 9.97
C VAL A 131 6.85 -2.59 10.95
N SER A 132 6.04 -3.53 10.45
CA SER A 132 5.26 -4.44 11.27
C SER A 132 4.94 -5.73 10.51
N ASP A 133 5.09 -6.87 11.21
CA ASP A 133 4.73 -8.20 10.75
C ASP A 133 3.30 -8.61 11.12
N LYS A 134 2.57 -7.72 11.80
CA LYS A 134 1.15 -7.95 12.15
C LYS A 134 0.29 -7.87 10.90
N ASN A 135 -0.83 -8.60 10.89
CA ASN A 135 -1.80 -8.56 9.79
C ASN A 135 -2.56 -7.23 9.83
N ILE A 136 -2.11 -6.24 9.04
CA ILE A 136 -2.58 -4.85 9.07
C ILE A 136 -3.52 -4.60 7.89
N SER A 137 -4.76 -4.21 8.16
CA SER A 137 -5.73 -3.87 7.11
C SER A 137 -5.60 -2.45 6.58
N ASP A 138 -5.15 -1.51 7.41
CA ASP A 138 -4.98 -0.10 7.03
C ASP A 138 -4.02 0.62 7.99
N TYR A 139 -3.47 1.75 7.57
CA TYR A 139 -2.55 2.56 8.37
C TYR A 139 -2.64 4.05 8.02
N TYR A 140 -2.20 4.88 8.95
CA TYR A 140 -2.03 6.31 8.77
C TYR A 140 -0.82 6.81 9.55
N VAL A 141 -0.10 7.79 8.97
CA VAL A 141 1.04 8.42 9.62
C VAL A 141 0.74 9.89 9.89
N ASP A 142 0.75 10.26 11.15
CA ASP A 142 0.75 11.64 11.60
C ASP A 142 2.20 12.14 11.58
N THR A 143 2.57 12.82 10.50
CA THR A 143 3.93 13.31 10.29
C THR A 143 4.31 14.42 11.27
N ASP A 144 3.36 15.23 11.71
CA ASP A 144 3.60 16.36 12.60
C ASP A 144 4.01 15.90 14.00
N ASN A 145 3.43 14.77 14.45
CA ASN A 145 3.70 14.19 15.76
C ASN A 145 4.58 12.93 15.68
N GLY A 146 4.92 12.45 14.49
CA GLY A 146 5.71 11.24 14.28
C GLY A 146 5.04 9.97 14.79
N ILE A 147 3.71 9.87 14.64
CA ILE A 147 2.91 8.77 15.15
C ILE A 147 2.36 7.94 13.98
N LEU A 148 2.56 6.63 14.04
CA LEU A 148 1.92 5.64 13.18
C LEU A 148 0.66 5.10 13.87
N TYR A 149 -0.49 5.22 13.21
CA TYR A 149 -1.74 4.55 13.54
C TYR A 149 -1.96 3.38 12.59
N TYR A 150 -2.35 2.22 13.08
CA TYR A 150 -2.55 1.05 12.24
C TYR A 150 -3.58 0.08 12.83
N PHE A 151 -4.35 -0.52 11.92
CA PHE A 151 -5.35 -1.53 12.25
C PHE A 151 -4.78 -2.91 12.07
N VAL A 152 -4.84 -3.70 13.14
CA VAL A 152 -4.54 -5.12 13.11
C VAL A 152 -5.86 -5.87 13.01
N ILE A 153 -6.01 -6.69 11.96
CA ILE A 153 -7.21 -7.50 11.72
C ILE A 153 -7.54 -8.32 12.98
N ASP A 154 -8.81 -8.35 13.38
CA ASP A 154 -9.36 -9.04 14.54
C ASP A 154 -8.81 -8.59 15.91
N LYS A 155 -8.02 -7.52 15.96
CA LYS A 155 -7.44 -7.02 17.22
C LYS A 155 -7.79 -5.57 17.51
N GLY A 156 -7.74 -4.69 16.52
CA GLY A 156 -8.14 -3.30 16.66
C GLY A 156 -7.10 -2.28 16.23
N LEU A 157 -7.33 -1.04 16.68
CA LEU A 157 -6.49 0.12 16.38
C LEU A 157 -5.34 0.23 17.37
N TYR A 158 -4.15 0.39 16.83
CA TYR A 158 -2.92 0.64 17.58
C TYR A 158 -2.29 1.97 17.17
N SER A 159 -1.49 2.53 18.08
CA SER A 159 -0.56 3.63 17.74
C SER A 159 0.82 3.35 18.31
N ARG A 160 1.85 3.86 17.60
CA ARG A 160 3.23 3.91 18.10
C ARG A 160 3.95 5.12 17.54
N LYS A 161 5.02 5.57 18.17
CA LYS A 161 5.94 6.48 17.51
C LYS A 161 6.70 5.76 16.40
N LEU A 162 7.07 6.49 15.35
CA LEU A 162 7.77 5.92 14.19
C LEU A 162 9.11 5.27 14.56
N ASN A 163 9.77 5.76 15.62
CA ASN A 163 11.06 5.26 16.11
C ASN A 163 10.93 4.20 17.23
N GLU A 164 9.72 3.75 17.56
CA GLU A 164 9.47 2.73 18.59
C GLU A 164 8.96 1.45 17.92
N ASN A 165 9.22 0.29 18.54
CA ASN A 165 8.77 -1.01 17.99
C ASN A 165 7.43 -1.45 18.58
N ASP A 166 7.12 -1.01 19.80
CA ASP A 166 5.92 -1.45 20.52
C ASP A 166 4.75 -0.49 20.30
N GLY A 167 3.63 -1.05 19.86
CA GLY A 167 2.39 -0.31 19.66
C GLY A 167 1.46 -0.41 20.87
N LYS A 168 0.85 0.72 21.24
CA LYS A 168 -0.21 0.79 22.25
C LYS A 168 -1.56 0.53 21.59
N LEU A 169 -2.35 -0.40 22.15
CA LEU A 169 -3.74 -0.59 21.75
C LEU A 169 -4.57 0.65 22.18
N LEU A 170 -5.21 1.31 21.23
CA LEU A 170 -6.11 2.43 21.47
C LEU A 170 -7.57 1.99 21.54
N TYR A 171 -7.96 1.09 20.66
CA TYR A 171 -9.33 0.59 20.55
C TYR A 171 -9.30 -0.90 20.18
N LYS A 172 -10.01 -1.72 20.96
CA LYS A 172 -10.17 -3.15 20.66
C LYS A 172 -11.35 -3.32 19.70
N ALA A 173 -11.11 -3.94 18.56
CA ALA A 173 -12.19 -4.25 17.63
C ALA A 173 -13.03 -5.41 18.17
N ASP A 174 -14.34 -5.20 18.16
CA ASP A 174 -15.32 -6.26 18.43
C ASP A 174 -15.75 -6.95 17.12
N ASP A 175 -15.57 -6.24 15.99
CA ASP A 175 -15.87 -6.67 14.63
C ASP A 175 -14.73 -6.30 13.67
N SER A 176 -14.76 -6.83 12.44
CA SER A 176 -13.79 -6.52 11.41
C SER A 176 -13.85 -5.03 11.04
N ILE A 177 -12.81 -4.27 11.39
CA ILE A 177 -12.65 -2.89 10.95
C ILE A 177 -12.01 -2.93 9.56
N VAL A 178 -12.68 -2.30 8.60
CA VAL A 178 -12.30 -2.38 7.19
C VAL A 178 -11.46 -1.18 6.75
N MET A 179 -11.61 -0.03 7.42
CA MET A 179 -10.94 1.20 7.00
C MET A 179 -10.74 2.16 8.18
N ALA A 180 -9.64 2.92 8.15
CA ALA A 180 -9.39 4.02 9.06
C ALA A 180 -8.86 5.25 8.32
N ALA A 181 -9.23 6.43 8.80
CA ALA A 181 -8.70 7.69 8.31
C ALA A 181 -8.50 8.67 9.47
N LEU A 182 -7.43 9.48 9.42
CA LEU A 182 -7.25 10.59 10.35
C LEU A 182 -8.07 11.79 9.88
N SER A 183 -8.69 12.53 10.82
CA SER A 183 -9.33 13.80 10.50
C SER A 183 -8.30 14.82 10.01
N TYR A 184 -8.76 15.80 9.22
CA TYR A 184 -7.90 16.85 8.68
C TYR A 184 -7.17 17.65 9.76
N ASP A 185 -7.79 17.84 10.94
CA ASP A 185 -7.19 18.54 12.09
C ASP A 185 -6.37 17.62 13.01
N GLY A 186 -6.22 16.36 12.65
CA GLY A 186 -5.44 15.38 13.40
C GLY A 186 -6.01 14.94 14.74
N LYS A 187 -7.24 15.36 15.10
CA LYS A 187 -7.83 15.08 16.43
C LYS A 187 -8.60 13.77 16.52
N TYR A 188 -9.11 13.29 15.39
CA TYR A 188 -9.99 12.12 15.35
C TYR A 188 -9.51 11.09 14.35
N ILE A 189 -9.74 9.83 14.66
CA ILE A 189 -9.58 8.71 13.74
C ILE A 189 -10.97 8.17 13.43
N TYR A 190 -11.30 8.14 12.15
CA TYR A 190 -12.55 7.59 11.66
C TYR A 190 -12.36 6.13 11.29
N MET A 191 -13.33 5.31 11.65
CA MET A 191 -13.32 3.87 11.42
C MET A 191 -14.61 3.45 10.75
N CYS A 192 -14.50 2.55 9.77
CA CYS A 192 -15.65 1.86 9.21
C CYS A 192 -15.65 0.41 9.67
N ASN A 193 -16.75 -0.04 10.24
CA ASN A 193 -17.00 -1.45 10.52
C ASN A 193 -17.74 -2.08 9.34
N GLY A 194 -17.21 -3.18 8.81
CA GLY A 194 -17.97 -4.05 7.91
C GLY A 194 -19.00 -4.82 8.72
N GLY A 195 -20.30 -4.65 8.41
CA GLY A 195 -21.34 -5.41 9.08
C GLY A 195 -21.16 -6.92 8.90
N ALA A 196 -21.35 -7.68 9.97
CA ALA A 196 -21.28 -9.13 9.92
C ALA A 196 -22.31 -9.68 8.90
N GLY A 197 -21.83 -10.33 7.84
CA GLY A 197 -22.67 -11.15 6.94
C GLY A 197 -22.87 -10.66 5.52
N SER A 198 -22.35 -9.50 5.10
CA SER A 198 -22.27 -9.19 3.67
C SER A 198 -21.04 -8.35 3.34
N ALA A 199 -20.32 -8.77 2.33
CA ALA A 199 -19.14 -8.06 1.79
C ALA A 199 -19.47 -6.68 1.18
N THR A 200 -20.65 -6.13 1.41
CA THR A 200 -21.18 -4.94 0.74
C THR A 200 -21.80 -3.87 1.65
N GLN A 201 -21.86 -4.07 2.95
CA GLN A 201 -22.35 -3.03 3.86
C GLN A 201 -21.20 -2.43 4.66
N ILE A 202 -20.63 -1.37 4.12
CA ILE A 202 -19.75 -0.47 4.88
C ILE A 202 -20.68 0.49 5.63
N THR A 203 -20.71 0.37 6.95
CA THR A 203 -21.42 1.34 7.79
C THR A 203 -20.43 2.42 8.20
N ASN A 204 -20.55 3.60 7.62
CA ASN A 204 -19.76 4.75 8.01
C ASN A 204 -20.28 5.28 9.35
N PHE A 205 -19.50 5.17 10.40
CA PHE A 205 -19.70 5.93 11.63
C PHE A 205 -18.95 7.25 11.50
N ILE A 206 -19.63 8.25 11.00
CA ILE A 206 -19.17 9.64 11.11
C ILE A 206 -19.63 10.11 12.47
N ASP A 207 -18.72 10.50 13.35
CA ASP A 207 -19.12 11.20 14.58
C ASP A 207 -19.83 12.51 14.16
N GLU A 208 -21.11 12.65 14.51
CA GLU A 208 -21.96 13.80 14.18
C GLU A 208 -21.42 15.15 14.69
N LYS A 209 -20.31 15.15 15.40
CA LYS A 209 -19.65 16.35 15.94
C LYS A 209 -18.79 17.12 14.94
N ILE A 210 -18.76 16.72 13.67
CA ILE A 210 -17.87 17.33 12.65
C ILE A 210 -18.64 18.26 11.70
N PHE A 211 -19.91 18.43 11.88
CA PHE A 211 -20.70 19.40 11.10
C PHE A 211 -21.18 20.56 11.96
#